data_d46ddd1a63eb8625c42c1cd543c1154d
#
_entry.id   d46ddd1a63eb8625c42c1cd543c1154d
#
_cell.length_a   1.000
_cell.length_b   1.000
_cell.length_c   1.000
_cell.angle_alpha   90.00
_cell.angle_beta   90.00
_cell.angle_gamma   90.00
#
_symmetry.space_group_name_H-M   'P 1'
#
loop_
_entity.id
_entity.type
_entity.pdbx_description
1 polymer ?
#
loop_
_entity_poly.entity_id
_entity_poly.type
_entity_poly.pdbx_seq_one_letter_code
_entity_poly.pdbx_strand_id
1 'polypeptide(L)'
;MAIDTEEPTAPPEPGAEEPAGRSPARDAVTIGLFALALVVGAVITWVVLAQALDYMRDRDSNRLLVIGLALALGVGGIFFLFWAMDRLVNMLPRDVSERVRPYVYVGPALVILAVFLIYPVINTIILSFKDNIGQDFVGLDNFKFVFTDPSMLRSIRNTLLWIVLVPLCAVSIGLIFATLADRLRRGEAIAKSLIFLPMAISFVGAAVTWRLVYGFRPEGFGSNVGLLNGIKLGLGQDPVAWLTIRPWNNLLLIVIMIWIQTGFAMVVLSAAIKSIPDEIVEAARIDGASELQVFRHITVPSVLPTIVVVTTYMVINAMKVFDIVYVMGSPEANQTEVIAERMIQWFFLSNNDGRGAAIAVVLFLAVIPVMVWNVRQFRQQEAIR
;
A
#
# COMPACT_ATOMS: atom_id res chain seq x y z
N MET A 1 -48.91 -54.13 35.72
CA MET A 1 -48.12 -54.42 36.93
C MET A 1 -46.74 -53.87 36.62
N ALA A 2 -46.57 -52.52 36.84
CA ALA A 2 -45.32 -51.79 36.58
C ALA A 2 -44.58 -51.75 37.92
N ILE A 3 -43.32 -52.13 37.88
CA ILE A 3 -42.43 -52.05 39.06
C ILE A 3 -41.59 -50.85 38.87
N ASP A 4 -41.87 -49.82 39.72
CA ASP A 4 -41.04 -48.67 39.92
C ASP A 4 -39.74 -49.12 40.62
N THR A 5 -38.63 -48.96 39.96
CA THR A 5 -37.30 -49.03 40.56
C THR A 5 -36.81 -47.61 40.81
N GLU A 6 -36.96 -47.10 42.03
CA GLU A 6 -36.29 -45.90 42.53
C GLU A 6 -34.78 -46.16 42.58
N GLU A 7 -34.00 -45.40 41.77
CA GLU A 7 -32.54 -45.28 41.93
C GLU A 7 -32.23 -44.49 43.22
N PRO A 8 -31.29 -44.95 44.04
CA PRO A 8 -30.91 -44.22 45.24
C PRO A 8 -30.09 -42.98 44.86
N THR A 9 -30.59 -41.82 45.24
CA THR A 9 -29.88 -40.54 45.17
C THR A 9 -28.59 -40.59 45.97
N ALA A 10 -27.45 -40.41 45.27
CA ALA A 10 -26.14 -40.26 45.93
C ALA A 10 -26.13 -39.05 46.86
N PRO A 11 -25.45 -39.15 48.02
CA PRO A 11 -25.33 -38.03 48.95
C PRO A 11 -24.53 -36.87 48.33
N PRO A 12 -24.85 -35.60 48.66
CA PRO A 12 -24.14 -34.45 48.15
C PRO A 12 -22.66 -34.48 48.61
N GLU A 13 -21.75 -34.28 47.67
CA GLU A 13 -20.32 -34.15 47.97
C GLU A 13 -20.11 -32.99 48.95
N PRO A 14 -19.29 -33.18 50.01
CA PRO A 14 -19.00 -32.10 50.97
C PRO A 14 -18.04 -31.11 50.35
N GLY A 15 -18.50 -29.86 50.20
CA GLY A 15 -17.64 -28.69 50.22
C GLY A 15 -16.86 -28.44 48.94
N ALA A 16 -17.52 -27.97 47.87
CA ALA A 16 -16.87 -27.05 46.95
C ALA A 16 -16.69 -25.72 47.74
N GLU A 17 -15.52 -25.53 48.35
CA GLU A 17 -15.14 -24.24 48.88
C GLU A 17 -15.28 -23.21 47.77
N GLU A 18 -16.23 -22.29 47.85
CA GLU A 18 -16.24 -21.08 47.01
C GLU A 18 -14.87 -20.42 47.10
N PRO A 19 -14.20 -20.11 45.95
CA PRO A 19 -12.90 -19.44 45.99
C PRO A 19 -13.08 -18.11 46.75
N ALA A 20 -12.43 -18.03 47.91
CA ALA A 20 -12.48 -16.88 48.83
C ALA A 20 -12.39 -15.57 48.04
N GLY A 21 -13.46 -14.78 48.07
CA GLY A 21 -13.62 -13.54 47.34
C GLY A 21 -12.38 -12.64 47.59
N ARG A 22 -11.63 -12.37 46.54
CA ARG A 22 -10.49 -11.43 46.61
C ARG A 22 -11.02 -10.08 47.04
N SER A 23 -10.43 -9.49 48.10
CA SER A 23 -10.88 -8.18 48.61
C SER A 23 -10.55 -7.10 47.53
N PRO A 24 -11.46 -6.14 47.29
CA PRO A 24 -11.25 -5.04 46.33
C PRO A 24 -9.95 -4.26 46.56
N ALA A 25 -9.48 -4.20 47.81
CA ALA A 25 -8.24 -3.57 48.20
C ALA A 25 -7.00 -4.31 47.65
N ARG A 26 -7.01 -5.65 47.60
CA ARG A 26 -5.93 -6.45 47.02
C ARG A 26 -5.86 -6.26 45.51
N ASP A 27 -6.98 -6.19 44.84
CA ASP A 27 -7.03 -5.98 43.40
C ASP A 27 -6.52 -4.57 43.02
N ALA A 28 -6.87 -3.53 43.79
CA ALA A 28 -6.36 -2.17 43.62
C ALA A 28 -4.83 -2.08 43.80
N VAL A 29 -4.30 -2.76 44.84
CA VAL A 29 -2.83 -2.83 45.05
C VAL A 29 -2.14 -3.54 43.87
N THR A 30 -2.70 -4.65 43.38
CA THR A 30 -2.12 -5.39 42.25
C THR A 30 -2.11 -4.57 40.96
N ILE A 31 -3.19 -3.84 40.69
CA ILE A 31 -3.27 -2.92 39.54
C ILE A 31 -2.26 -1.76 39.68
N GLY A 32 -2.11 -1.21 40.89
CA GLY A 32 -1.12 -0.16 41.17
C GLY A 32 0.33 -0.63 40.95
N LEU A 33 0.66 -1.84 41.44
CA LEU A 33 1.98 -2.46 41.21
C LEU A 33 2.24 -2.76 39.72
N PHE A 34 1.21 -3.18 38.99
CA PHE A 34 1.27 -3.39 37.55
C PHE A 34 1.58 -2.09 36.81
N ALA A 35 0.85 -1.01 37.09
CA ALA A 35 1.09 0.29 36.49
C ALA A 35 2.50 0.81 36.79
N LEU A 36 2.96 0.67 38.03
CA LEU A 36 4.32 1.04 38.42
C LEU A 36 5.39 0.21 37.67
N ALA A 37 5.20 -1.11 37.57
CA ALA A 37 6.10 -1.99 36.83
C ALA A 37 6.17 -1.66 35.34
N LEU A 38 5.04 -1.28 34.72
CA LEU A 38 5.01 -0.81 33.34
C LEU A 38 5.81 0.49 33.16
N VAL A 39 5.62 1.47 34.02
CA VAL A 39 6.33 2.76 33.94
C VAL A 39 7.83 2.55 34.15
N VAL A 40 8.23 1.81 35.20
CA VAL A 40 9.63 1.53 35.50
C VAL A 40 10.28 0.72 34.37
N GLY A 41 9.59 -0.31 33.86
CA GLY A 41 10.05 -1.10 32.72
C GLY A 41 10.22 -0.26 31.44
N ALA A 42 9.28 0.65 31.15
CA ALA A 42 9.39 1.56 30.03
C ALA A 42 10.57 2.53 30.16
N VAL A 43 10.80 3.10 31.34
CA VAL A 43 11.95 3.99 31.60
C VAL A 43 13.28 3.25 31.46
N ILE A 44 13.42 2.04 32.05
CA ILE A 44 14.61 1.23 31.90
C ILE A 44 14.87 0.88 30.42
N THR A 45 13.84 0.43 29.70
CA THR A 45 13.95 0.11 28.27
C THR A 45 14.37 1.34 27.47
N TRP A 46 13.83 2.51 27.77
CA TRP A 46 14.20 3.78 27.13
C TRP A 46 15.67 4.13 27.38
N VAL A 47 16.14 4.07 28.63
CA VAL A 47 17.53 4.39 28.97
C VAL A 47 18.52 3.44 28.31
N VAL A 48 18.23 2.12 28.35
CA VAL A 48 19.07 1.11 27.69
C VAL A 48 19.12 1.32 26.19
N LEU A 49 17.95 1.58 25.57
CA LEU A 49 17.85 1.83 24.14
C LEU A 49 18.59 3.12 23.73
N ALA A 50 18.45 4.20 24.52
CA ALA A 50 19.12 5.47 24.25
C ALA A 50 20.66 5.30 24.31
N GLN A 51 21.19 4.67 25.37
CA GLN A 51 22.63 4.42 25.51
C GLN A 51 23.16 3.50 24.38
N ALA A 52 22.41 2.46 24.00
CA ALA A 52 22.81 1.58 22.92
C ALA A 52 22.80 2.29 21.56
N LEU A 53 21.80 3.15 21.31
CA LEU A 53 21.73 3.97 20.09
C LEU A 53 22.86 4.99 20.03
N ASP A 54 23.21 5.64 21.14
CA ASP A 54 24.34 6.57 21.21
C ASP A 54 25.66 5.86 20.90
N TYR A 55 25.88 4.68 21.49
CA TYR A 55 27.06 3.86 21.17
C TYR A 55 27.09 3.44 19.69
N MET A 56 25.94 3.05 19.10
CA MET A 56 25.87 2.66 17.70
C MET A 56 26.08 3.84 16.73
N ARG A 57 25.84 5.07 17.16
CA ARG A 57 26.05 6.29 16.36
C ARG A 57 27.50 6.76 16.39
N ASP A 58 28.27 6.34 17.37
CA ASP A 58 29.67 6.73 17.48
C ASP A 58 30.50 6.08 16.36
N ARG A 59 31.25 6.91 15.61
CA ARG A 59 32.07 6.48 14.47
C ARG A 59 33.27 5.59 14.91
N ASP A 60 33.69 5.70 16.12
CA ASP A 60 34.85 4.97 16.67
C ASP A 60 34.45 3.62 17.31
N SER A 61 33.14 3.32 17.35
CA SER A 61 32.65 2.08 17.95
C SER A 61 32.99 0.84 17.10
N ASN A 62 33.22 -0.29 17.78
CA ASN A 62 33.54 -1.54 17.13
C ASN A 62 32.36 -2.07 16.32
N ARG A 63 32.54 -2.21 15.01
CA ARG A 63 31.47 -2.62 14.06
C ARG A 63 30.80 -3.95 14.40
N LEU A 64 31.58 -4.93 14.92
CA LEU A 64 31.01 -6.23 15.32
C LEU A 64 30.13 -6.10 16.55
N LEU A 65 30.51 -5.25 17.52
CA LEU A 65 29.65 -4.95 18.67
C LEU A 65 28.39 -4.19 18.26
N VAL A 66 28.50 -3.24 17.34
CA VAL A 66 27.32 -2.52 16.79
C VAL A 66 26.35 -3.48 16.14
N ILE A 67 26.82 -4.40 15.30
CA ILE A 67 25.98 -5.43 14.66
C ILE A 67 25.34 -6.34 15.72
N GLY A 68 26.12 -6.83 16.67
CA GLY A 68 25.62 -7.70 17.75
C GLY A 68 24.57 -6.99 18.62
N LEU A 69 24.78 -5.72 18.96
CA LEU A 69 23.84 -4.89 19.73
C LEU A 69 22.55 -4.62 18.93
N ALA A 70 22.69 -4.28 17.65
CA ALA A 70 21.54 -4.05 16.78
C ALA A 70 20.66 -5.30 16.64
N LEU A 71 21.27 -6.48 16.49
CA LEU A 71 20.55 -7.76 16.46
C LEU A 71 19.90 -8.09 17.80
N ALA A 72 20.66 -7.92 18.91
CA ALA A 72 20.14 -8.18 20.25
C ALA A 72 18.96 -7.28 20.60
N LEU A 73 19.03 -5.99 20.27
CA LEU A 73 17.94 -5.03 20.52
C LEU A 73 16.79 -5.21 19.53
N GLY A 74 17.07 -5.44 18.25
CA GLY A 74 16.02 -5.57 17.23
C GLY A 74 15.22 -6.86 17.38
N VAL A 75 15.90 -7.99 17.56
CA VAL A 75 15.24 -9.30 17.68
C VAL A 75 14.94 -9.61 19.14
N GLY A 76 15.96 -9.58 20.00
CA GLY A 76 15.81 -9.91 21.41
C GLY A 76 14.91 -8.93 22.17
N GLY A 77 14.96 -7.63 21.83
CA GLY A 77 14.10 -6.61 22.41
C GLY A 77 12.63 -6.86 22.16
N ILE A 78 12.25 -7.31 20.96
CA ILE A 78 10.85 -7.65 20.62
C ILE A 78 10.40 -8.86 21.45
N PHE A 79 11.18 -9.92 21.50
CA PHE A 79 10.86 -11.10 22.32
C PHE A 79 10.76 -10.75 23.81
N PHE A 80 11.69 -9.96 24.32
CA PHE A 80 11.66 -9.50 25.71
C PHE A 80 10.43 -8.64 26.01
N LEU A 81 10.06 -7.73 25.10
CA LEU A 81 8.87 -6.90 25.24
C LEU A 81 7.62 -7.76 25.39
N PHE A 82 7.37 -8.68 24.46
CA PHE A 82 6.19 -9.55 24.52
C PHE A 82 6.21 -10.49 25.73
N TRP A 83 7.36 -11.02 26.09
CA TRP A 83 7.51 -11.85 27.29
C TRP A 83 7.21 -11.05 28.57
N ALA A 84 7.75 -9.84 28.70
CA ALA A 84 7.49 -8.97 29.83
C ALA A 84 6.02 -8.56 29.94
N MET A 85 5.42 -8.22 28.80
CA MET A 85 3.99 -7.86 28.71
C MET A 85 3.10 -9.04 29.11
N ASP A 86 3.39 -10.27 28.64
CA ASP A 86 2.64 -11.48 29.04
C ASP A 86 2.74 -11.72 30.55
N ARG A 87 3.95 -11.63 31.12
CA ARG A 87 4.15 -11.76 32.58
C ARG A 87 3.37 -10.73 33.36
N LEU A 88 3.41 -9.46 32.92
CA LEU A 88 2.68 -8.39 33.57
C LEU A 88 1.17 -8.59 33.53
N VAL A 89 0.62 -8.98 32.37
CA VAL A 89 -0.83 -9.22 32.20
C VAL A 89 -1.28 -10.39 33.06
N ASN A 90 -0.47 -11.45 33.18
CA ASN A 90 -0.80 -12.62 33.99
C ASN A 90 -0.76 -12.35 35.52
N MET A 91 -0.20 -11.21 35.97
CA MET A 91 -0.26 -10.76 37.37
C MET A 91 -1.60 -10.12 37.73
N LEU A 92 -2.39 -9.71 36.74
CA LEU A 92 -3.71 -9.06 36.98
C LEU A 92 -4.79 -10.09 37.36
N PRO A 93 -5.83 -9.66 38.07
CA PRO A 93 -7.03 -10.45 38.26
C PRO A 93 -7.61 -10.91 36.93
N ARG A 94 -8.18 -12.13 36.88
CA ARG A 94 -8.65 -12.76 35.62
C ARG A 94 -9.56 -11.84 34.79
N ASP A 95 -10.55 -11.22 35.44
CA ASP A 95 -11.52 -10.34 34.77
C ASP A 95 -10.86 -9.10 34.11
N VAL A 96 -9.81 -8.57 34.75
CA VAL A 96 -9.04 -7.42 34.22
C VAL A 96 -8.06 -7.90 33.16
N SER A 97 -7.38 -9.02 33.38
CA SER A 97 -6.44 -9.62 32.43
C SER A 97 -7.11 -9.90 31.08
N GLU A 98 -8.30 -10.51 31.08
CA GLU A 98 -9.02 -10.83 29.85
C GLU A 98 -9.41 -9.58 29.05
N ARG A 99 -9.81 -8.49 29.72
CA ARG A 99 -10.15 -7.21 29.08
C ARG A 99 -8.94 -6.45 28.57
N VAL A 100 -7.82 -6.47 29.28
CA VAL A 100 -6.63 -5.68 28.98
C VAL A 100 -5.70 -6.40 27.99
N ARG A 101 -5.72 -7.74 27.97
CA ARG A 101 -4.86 -8.57 27.12
C ARG A 101 -4.84 -8.15 25.64
N PRO A 102 -5.98 -7.95 24.93
CA PRO A 102 -5.96 -7.52 23.53
C PRO A 102 -5.24 -6.19 23.33
N TYR A 103 -5.44 -5.23 24.21
CA TYR A 103 -4.81 -3.90 24.12
C TYR A 103 -3.31 -3.94 24.40
N VAL A 104 -2.88 -4.81 25.28
CA VAL A 104 -1.46 -4.97 25.61
C VAL A 104 -0.71 -5.59 24.43
N TYR A 105 -1.25 -6.61 23.78
CA TYR A 105 -0.57 -7.22 22.63
C TYR A 105 -0.61 -6.38 21.37
N VAL A 106 -1.71 -5.65 21.13
CA VAL A 106 -1.85 -4.77 19.96
C VAL A 106 -1.25 -3.38 20.22
N GLY A 107 -1.15 -2.98 21.50
CA GLY A 107 -0.70 -1.65 21.93
C GLY A 107 0.62 -1.18 21.31
N PRO A 108 1.71 -1.96 21.35
CA PRO A 108 2.98 -1.55 20.76
C PRO A 108 2.87 -1.24 19.26
N ALA A 109 2.13 -2.06 18.52
CA ALA A 109 1.87 -1.80 17.09
C ALA A 109 1.04 -0.52 16.89
N LEU A 110 0.01 -0.31 17.71
CA LEU A 110 -0.80 0.92 17.65
C LEU A 110 0.01 2.17 18.00
N VAL A 111 0.92 2.10 18.98
CA VAL A 111 1.82 3.21 19.34
C VAL A 111 2.76 3.52 18.18
N ILE A 112 3.38 2.51 17.56
CA ILE A 112 4.22 2.71 16.37
C ILE A 112 3.42 3.36 15.24
N LEU A 113 2.22 2.88 14.95
CA LEU A 113 1.35 3.49 13.95
C LEU A 113 0.97 4.93 14.32
N ALA A 114 0.67 5.20 15.57
CA ALA A 114 0.32 6.56 16.02
C ALA A 114 1.49 7.52 15.84
N VAL A 115 2.69 7.14 16.25
CA VAL A 115 3.89 7.99 16.20
C VAL A 115 4.40 8.18 14.76
N PHE A 116 4.46 7.12 13.96
CA PHE A 116 5.08 7.17 12.64
C PHE A 116 4.08 7.40 11.50
N LEU A 117 2.78 7.24 11.72
CA LEU A 117 1.77 7.46 10.69
C LEU A 117 0.82 8.60 11.06
N ILE A 118 0.15 8.54 12.22
CA ILE A 118 -0.89 9.52 12.59
C ILE A 118 -0.26 10.90 12.89
N TYR A 119 0.82 10.94 13.69
CA TYR A 119 1.48 12.20 14.03
C TYR A 119 2.00 12.97 12.79
N PRO A 120 2.72 12.36 11.82
CA PRO A 120 3.13 13.04 10.61
C PRO A 120 1.94 13.54 9.75
N VAL A 121 0.84 12.76 9.67
CA VAL A 121 -0.38 13.22 8.96
C VAL A 121 -0.96 14.46 9.62
N ILE A 122 -1.12 14.47 10.94
CA ILE A 122 -1.62 15.66 11.67
C ILE A 122 -0.68 16.85 11.48
N ASN A 123 0.63 16.63 11.58
CA ASN A 123 1.62 17.68 11.37
C ASN A 123 1.57 18.25 9.95
N THR A 124 1.44 17.40 8.93
CA THR A 124 1.28 17.83 7.53
C THR A 124 -0.01 18.65 7.35
N ILE A 125 -1.11 18.27 7.98
CA ILE A 125 -2.35 19.06 7.97
C ILE A 125 -2.12 20.43 8.60
N ILE A 126 -1.43 20.51 9.74
CA ILE A 126 -1.11 21.80 10.39
C ILE A 126 -0.20 22.66 9.50
N LEU A 127 0.86 22.08 8.92
CA LEU A 127 1.77 22.78 8.03
C LEU A 127 1.09 23.30 6.77
N SER A 128 0.06 22.67 6.27
CA SER A 128 -0.68 23.12 5.09
C SER A 128 -1.34 24.50 5.24
N PHE A 129 -1.54 24.95 6.48
CA PHE A 129 -2.08 26.28 6.81
C PHE A 129 -0.99 27.31 7.18
N LYS A 130 0.28 26.91 7.11
CA LYS A 130 1.42 27.74 7.48
C LYS A 130 2.21 28.20 6.25
N ASP A 131 3.11 29.16 6.49
CA ASP A 131 4.00 29.72 5.48
C ASP A 131 5.03 28.71 4.94
N ASN A 132 5.95 29.18 4.13
CA ASN A 132 6.99 28.35 3.50
C ASN A 132 7.95 27.68 4.49
N ILE A 133 8.16 28.23 5.67
CA ILE A 133 9.05 27.70 6.71
C ILE A 133 8.29 27.08 7.89
N GLY A 134 6.97 27.00 7.81
CA GLY A 134 6.12 26.39 8.83
C GLY A 134 5.97 27.19 10.13
N GLN A 135 6.20 28.51 10.09
CA GLN A 135 6.11 29.38 11.28
C GLN A 135 4.78 30.15 11.34
N ASP A 136 4.50 30.98 10.35
CA ASP A 136 3.35 31.87 10.37
C ASP A 136 2.10 31.21 9.77
N PHE A 137 0.94 31.57 10.31
CA PHE A 137 -0.35 31.06 9.81
C PHE A 137 -0.81 31.91 8.61
N VAL A 138 -0.94 31.27 7.44
CA VAL A 138 -1.38 31.90 6.18
C VAL A 138 -2.80 31.49 5.75
N GLY A 139 -3.54 30.80 6.60
CA GLY A 139 -4.90 30.37 6.30
C GLY A 139 -4.99 29.43 5.10
N LEU A 140 -5.81 29.76 4.11
CA LEU A 140 -6.06 28.93 2.92
C LEU A 140 -5.22 29.31 1.69
N ASP A 141 -4.21 30.17 1.80
CA ASP A 141 -3.44 30.66 0.64
C ASP A 141 -2.71 29.52 -0.08
N ASN A 142 -2.19 28.53 0.65
CA ASN A 142 -1.57 27.37 0.04
C ASN A 142 -2.59 26.51 -0.74
N PHE A 143 -3.80 26.37 -0.24
CA PHE A 143 -4.88 25.65 -0.95
C PHE A 143 -5.36 26.44 -2.18
N LYS A 144 -5.46 27.77 -2.07
CA LYS A 144 -5.74 28.64 -3.21
C LYS A 144 -4.70 28.44 -4.31
N PHE A 145 -3.40 28.41 -3.95
CA PHE A 145 -2.33 28.10 -4.88
C PHE A 145 -2.57 26.77 -5.60
N VAL A 146 -2.92 25.68 -4.88
CA VAL A 146 -3.15 24.37 -5.49
C VAL A 146 -4.24 24.39 -6.57
N PHE A 147 -5.28 25.21 -6.40
CA PHE A 147 -6.42 25.25 -7.33
C PHE A 147 -6.40 26.43 -8.31
N THR A 148 -5.41 27.31 -8.26
CA THR A 148 -5.32 28.48 -9.16
C THR A 148 -4.03 28.54 -9.96
N ASP A 149 -2.94 27.96 -9.47
CA ASP A 149 -1.66 27.98 -10.18
C ASP A 149 -1.71 27.13 -11.46
N PRO A 150 -1.28 27.67 -12.62
CA PRO A 150 -1.37 26.97 -13.90
C PRO A 150 -0.59 25.64 -13.92
N SER A 151 0.54 25.52 -13.20
CA SER A 151 1.33 24.29 -13.13
C SER A 151 0.61 23.23 -12.28
N MET A 152 -0.03 23.65 -11.19
CA MET A 152 -0.84 22.77 -10.35
C MET A 152 -2.08 22.27 -11.09
N LEU A 153 -2.77 23.11 -11.83
CA LEU A 153 -3.92 22.71 -12.66
C LEU A 153 -3.52 21.69 -13.74
N ARG A 154 -2.33 21.88 -14.36
CA ARG A 154 -1.78 20.88 -15.29
C ARG A 154 -1.48 19.56 -14.57
N SER A 155 -0.87 19.59 -13.40
CA SER A 155 -0.56 18.38 -12.65
C SER A 155 -1.82 17.62 -12.21
N ILE A 156 -2.89 18.33 -11.83
CA ILE A 156 -4.20 17.75 -11.54
C ILE A 156 -4.77 17.08 -12.80
N ARG A 157 -4.80 17.77 -13.93
CA ARG A 157 -5.27 17.21 -15.21
C ARG A 157 -4.47 15.98 -15.62
N ASN A 158 -3.14 16.04 -15.54
CA ASN A 158 -2.29 14.93 -15.88
C ASN A 158 -2.56 13.73 -14.94
N THR A 159 -2.64 13.96 -13.63
CA THR A 159 -2.96 12.90 -12.67
C THR A 159 -4.32 12.25 -12.95
N LEU A 160 -5.34 13.03 -13.34
CA LEU A 160 -6.62 12.48 -13.76
C LEU A 160 -6.50 11.59 -15.00
N LEU A 161 -5.67 11.96 -15.99
CA LEU A 161 -5.38 11.10 -17.15
C LEU A 161 -4.74 9.77 -16.71
N TRP A 162 -3.78 9.80 -15.79
CA TRP A 162 -3.18 8.60 -15.24
C TRP A 162 -4.20 7.71 -14.51
N ILE A 163 -5.06 8.30 -13.67
CA ILE A 163 -6.11 7.61 -12.92
C ILE A 163 -7.10 6.90 -13.83
N VAL A 164 -7.38 7.45 -15.00
CA VAL A 164 -8.31 6.86 -15.96
C VAL A 164 -7.61 5.86 -16.88
N LEU A 165 -6.52 6.26 -17.52
CA LEU A 165 -5.91 5.46 -18.59
C LEU A 165 -5.13 4.24 -18.05
N VAL A 166 -4.45 4.35 -16.91
CA VAL A 166 -3.68 3.23 -16.38
C VAL A 166 -4.59 2.06 -16.01
N PRO A 167 -5.62 2.23 -15.16
CA PRO A 167 -6.51 1.11 -14.84
C PRO A 167 -7.27 0.60 -16.06
N LEU A 168 -7.83 1.50 -16.87
CA LEU A 168 -8.60 1.12 -18.05
C LEU A 168 -7.79 0.21 -18.99
N CYS A 169 -6.57 0.62 -19.34
CA CYS A 169 -5.73 -0.13 -20.27
C CYS A 169 -5.12 -1.37 -19.61
N ALA A 170 -4.52 -1.23 -18.41
CA ALA A 170 -3.83 -2.35 -17.77
C ALA A 170 -4.79 -3.47 -17.35
N VAL A 171 -5.99 -3.14 -16.84
CA VAL A 171 -7.01 -4.14 -16.49
C VAL A 171 -7.56 -4.81 -17.75
N SER A 172 -7.88 -4.04 -18.80
CA SER A 172 -8.41 -4.60 -20.06
C SER A 172 -7.38 -5.52 -20.73
N ILE A 173 -6.14 -5.07 -20.88
CA ILE A 173 -5.06 -5.87 -21.46
C ILE A 173 -4.74 -7.09 -20.57
N GLY A 174 -4.70 -6.91 -19.25
CA GLY A 174 -4.49 -7.97 -18.27
C GLY A 174 -5.58 -9.03 -18.33
N LEU A 175 -6.85 -8.64 -18.46
CA LEU A 175 -7.98 -9.57 -18.61
C LEU A 175 -7.91 -10.36 -19.92
N ILE A 176 -7.54 -9.71 -21.03
CA ILE A 176 -7.32 -10.37 -22.30
C ILE A 176 -6.17 -11.40 -22.17
N PHE A 177 -5.04 -10.99 -21.61
CA PHE A 177 -3.91 -11.90 -21.42
C PHE A 177 -4.22 -13.05 -20.45
N ALA A 178 -4.99 -12.80 -19.37
CA ALA A 178 -5.46 -13.84 -18.46
C ALA A 178 -6.27 -14.89 -19.23
N THR A 179 -7.27 -14.45 -19.98
CA THR A 179 -8.16 -15.33 -20.76
C THR A 179 -7.40 -16.11 -21.81
N LEU A 180 -6.43 -15.49 -22.50
CA LEU A 180 -5.63 -16.16 -23.53
C LEU A 180 -4.62 -17.14 -22.93
N ALA A 181 -3.95 -16.75 -21.84
CA ALA A 181 -2.97 -17.60 -21.18
C ALA A 181 -3.62 -18.85 -20.55
N ASP A 182 -4.81 -18.72 -19.96
CA ASP A 182 -5.54 -19.84 -19.36
C ASP A 182 -6.02 -20.89 -20.39
N ARG A 183 -6.06 -20.53 -21.70
CA ARG A 183 -6.37 -21.47 -22.79
C ARG A 183 -5.15 -22.26 -23.28
N LEU A 184 -3.95 -21.92 -22.84
CA LEU A 184 -2.73 -22.60 -23.28
C LEU A 184 -2.65 -23.97 -22.62
N ARG A 185 -2.67 -25.03 -23.42
CA ARG A 185 -2.45 -26.42 -22.93
C ARG A 185 -1.02 -26.67 -22.45
N ARG A 186 -0.06 -25.95 -23.02
CA ARG A 186 1.37 -26.04 -22.67
C ARG A 186 1.97 -24.63 -22.66
N GLY A 187 2.87 -24.36 -21.71
CA GLY A 187 3.56 -23.07 -21.63
C GLY A 187 2.79 -21.95 -20.93
N GLU A 188 1.62 -22.21 -20.34
CA GLU A 188 0.84 -21.22 -19.56
C GLU A 188 1.70 -20.52 -18.51
N ALA A 189 2.43 -21.29 -17.69
CA ALA A 189 3.29 -20.73 -16.63
C ALA A 189 4.40 -19.83 -17.21
N ILE A 190 4.99 -20.22 -18.33
CA ILE A 190 6.04 -19.42 -19.00
C ILE A 190 5.45 -18.12 -19.54
N ALA A 191 4.32 -18.17 -20.23
CA ALA A 191 3.66 -16.99 -20.76
C ALA A 191 3.28 -16.02 -19.63
N LYS A 192 2.67 -16.51 -18.56
CA LYS A 192 2.33 -15.71 -17.38
C LYS A 192 3.57 -15.11 -16.70
N SER A 193 4.63 -15.89 -16.56
CA SER A 193 5.87 -15.40 -15.96
C SER A 193 6.51 -14.27 -16.80
N LEU A 194 6.52 -14.39 -18.12
CA LEU A 194 7.07 -13.35 -19.00
C LEU A 194 6.25 -12.05 -18.98
N ILE A 195 4.91 -12.15 -18.95
CA ILE A 195 4.03 -10.98 -18.89
C ILE A 195 4.09 -10.34 -17.49
N PHE A 196 4.33 -11.13 -16.43
CA PHE A 196 4.44 -10.65 -15.06
C PHE A 196 5.83 -10.06 -14.74
N LEU A 197 6.88 -10.45 -15.47
CA LEU A 197 8.27 -10.07 -15.22
C LEU A 197 8.49 -8.56 -15.03
N PRO A 198 7.87 -7.66 -15.82
CA PRO A 198 8.02 -6.21 -15.64
C PRO A 198 7.66 -5.72 -14.23
N MET A 199 6.72 -6.35 -13.56
CA MET A 199 6.30 -5.97 -12.20
C MET A 199 7.40 -6.21 -11.15
N ALA A 200 8.35 -7.09 -11.40
CA ALA A 200 9.49 -7.33 -10.51
C ALA A 200 10.50 -6.17 -10.51
N ILE A 201 10.40 -5.25 -11.48
CA ILE A 201 11.29 -4.09 -11.62
C ILE A 201 10.66 -2.92 -10.85
N SER A 202 11.49 -2.14 -10.11
CA SER A 202 11.00 -0.90 -9.47
C SER A 202 10.56 0.12 -10.53
N PHE A 203 9.64 1.04 -10.18
CA PHE A 203 9.21 2.12 -11.10
C PHE A 203 10.38 2.96 -11.60
N VAL A 204 11.37 3.24 -10.72
CA VAL A 204 12.62 3.91 -11.10
C VAL A 204 13.40 3.10 -12.12
N GLY A 205 13.61 1.80 -11.88
CA GLY A 205 14.33 0.91 -12.81
C GLY A 205 13.63 0.80 -14.16
N ALA A 206 12.31 0.69 -14.16
CA ALA A 206 11.52 0.70 -15.37
C ALA A 206 11.67 2.02 -16.14
N ALA A 207 11.57 3.16 -15.46
CA ALA A 207 11.76 4.47 -16.11
C ALA A 207 13.16 4.61 -16.72
N VAL A 208 14.22 4.17 -16.02
CA VAL A 208 15.59 4.17 -16.57
C VAL A 208 15.68 3.29 -17.83
N THR A 209 15.06 2.09 -17.82
CA THR A 209 15.01 1.22 -19.00
C THR A 209 14.29 1.88 -20.16
N TRP A 210 13.15 2.53 -19.91
CA TRP A 210 12.37 3.20 -20.95
C TRP A 210 13.03 4.50 -21.45
N ARG A 211 13.94 5.12 -20.69
CA ARG A 211 14.81 6.19 -21.25
C ARG A 211 15.67 5.70 -22.40
N LEU A 212 16.08 4.43 -22.40
CA LEU A 212 16.77 3.82 -23.54
C LEU A 212 15.82 3.53 -24.71
N VAL A 213 14.55 3.23 -24.44
CA VAL A 213 13.54 3.03 -25.48
C VAL A 213 13.19 4.34 -26.18
N TYR A 214 12.96 5.41 -25.42
CA TYR A 214 12.59 6.75 -25.94
C TYR A 214 13.79 7.66 -26.23
N GLY A 215 15.02 7.15 -26.11
CA GLY A 215 16.24 7.93 -26.25
C GLY A 215 16.26 8.74 -27.54
N PHE A 216 16.64 10.02 -27.41
CA PHE A 216 16.83 10.96 -28.51
C PHE A 216 18.13 11.74 -28.29
N ARG A 217 18.89 11.92 -29.34
CA ARG A 217 20.06 12.83 -29.39
C ARG A 217 19.92 13.76 -30.56
N PRO A 218 20.10 15.10 -30.34
CA PRO A 218 20.12 16.07 -31.43
C PRO A 218 21.29 15.78 -32.40
N GLU A 219 21.17 16.26 -33.61
CA GLU A 219 22.25 16.20 -34.59
C GLU A 219 23.53 16.84 -34.02
N GLY A 220 24.67 16.22 -34.30
CA GLY A 220 25.97 16.65 -33.79
C GLY A 220 26.37 16.09 -32.41
N PHE A 221 25.46 15.46 -31.68
CA PHE A 221 25.73 14.90 -30.34
C PHE A 221 25.92 13.36 -30.34
N GLY A 222 26.19 12.76 -31.49
CA GLY A 222 26.39 11.33 -31.67
C GLY A 222 25.16 10.59 -32.21
N SER A 223 25.28 9.26 -32.38
CA SER A 223 24.19 8.43 -32.93
C SER A 223 23.00 8.35 -31.95
N ASN A 224 21.77 8.31 -32.50
CA ASN A 224 20.57 8.01 -31.73
C ASN A 224 20.56 6.53 -31.33
N VAL A 225 20.66 6.24 -30.04
CA VAL A 225 20.70 4.88 -29.48
C VAL A 225 19.34 4.41 -28.93
N GLY A 226 18.32 5.26 -29.00
CA GLY A 226 16.97 4.90 -28.53
C GLY A 226 16.32 3.85 -29.42
N LEU A 227 15.68 2.83 -28.83
CA LEU A 227 15.07 1.74 -29.58
C LEU A 227 14.07 2.24 -30.64
N LEU A 228 13.15 3.14 -30.27
CA LEU A 228 12.16 3.67 -31.21
C LEU A 228 12.81 4.51 -32.33
N ASN A 229 13.80 5.31 -31.99
CA ASN A 229 14.53 6.09 -32.99
C ASN A 229 15.43 5.23 -33.85
N GLY A 230 16.00 4.14 -33.32
CA GLY A 230 16.72 3.14 -34.12
C GLY A 230 15.83 2.47 -35.16
N ILE A 231 14.59 2.12 -34.80
CA ILE A 231 13.60 1.58 -35.74
C ILE A 231 13.25 2.60 -36.82
N LYS A 232 12.98 3.87 -36.44
CA LYS A 232 12.67 4.94 -37.39
C LYS A 232 13.81 5.19 -38.38
N LEU A 233 15.05 5.27 -37.90
CA LEU A 233 16.23 5.41 -38.77
C LEU A 233 16.38 4.24 -39.71
N GLY A 234 16.15 3.00 -39.25
CA GLY A 234 16.14 1.81 -40.10
C GLY A 234 15.07 1.81 -41.18
N LEU A 235 13.98 2.57 -40.97
CA LEU A 235 12.93 2.80 -41.97
C LEU A 235 13.14 4.06 -42.80
N GLY A 236 14.31 4.71 -42.69
CA GLY A 236 14.65 5.92 -43.44
C GLY A 236 13.90 7.19 -42.97
N GLN A 237 13.43 7.20 -41.72
CA GLN A 237 12.69 8.33 -41.12
C GLN A 237 13.57 9.07 -40.12
N ASP A 238 13.31 10.38 -39.93
CA ASP A 238 14.04 11.21 -38.97
C ASP A 238 13.75 10.81 -37.53
N PRO A 239 14.75 10.92 -36.64
CA PRO A 239 14.58 10.66 -35.21
C PRO A 239 13.67 11.69 -34.57
N VAL A 240 12.97 11.27 -33.49
CA VAL A 240 11.95 12.07 -32.82
C VAL A 240 12.28 12.23 -31.35
N ALA A 241 12.16 13.46 -30.83
CA ALA A 241 12.30 13.76 -29.41
C ALA A 241 10.99 13.43 -28.66
N TRP A 242 10.71 12.13 -28.47
CA TRP A 242 9.44 11.59 -27.98
C TRP A 242 8.90 12.26 -26.72
N LEU A 243 9.79 12.58 -25.77
CA LEU A 243 9.41 13.10 -24.46
C LEU A 243 9.12 14.62 -24.45
N THR A 244 9.35 15.31 -25.59
CA THR A 244 9.09 16.76 -25.71
C THR A 244 7.82 17.08 -26.50
N ILE A 245 7.27 16.09 -27.23
CA ILE A 245 6.11 16.28 -28.10
C ILE A 245 4.81 16.14 -27.31
N ARG A 246 4.10 17.24 -27.18
CA ARG A 246 2.78 17.30 -26.52
C ARG A 246 1.67 16.91 -27.49
N PRO A 247 0.63 16.22 -27.03
CA PRO A 247 0.37 15.63 -25.71
C PRO A 247 0.95 14.22 -25.54
N TRP A 248 1.67 13.70 -26.52
CA TRP A 248 2.14 12.31 -26.60
C TRP A 248 3.12 11.97 -25.49
N ASN A 249 3.93 12.92 -25.04
CA ASN A 249 4.92 12.72 -23.98
C ASN A 249 4.30 12.13 -22.71
N ASN A 250 3.19 12.69 -22.21
CA ASN A 250 2.53 12.19 -21.01
C ASN A 250 1.92 10.79 -21.24
N LEU A 251 1.36 10.54 -22.44
CA LEU A 251 0.83 9.21 -22.80
C LEU A 251 1.94 8.16 -22.84
N LEU A 252 3.12 8.50 -23.34
CA LEU A 252 4.29 7.61 -23.37
C LEU A 252 4.75 7.23 -21.96
N LEU A 253 4.67 8.16 -20.99
CA LEU A 253 4.94 7.86 -19.58
C LEU A 253 3.88 6.93 -18.99
N ILE A 254 2.61 7.14 -19.32
CA ILE A 254 1.49 6.28 -18.92
C ILE A 254 1.69 4.84 -19.44
N VAL A 255 2.18 4.66 -20.67
CA VAL A 255 2.51 3.35 -21.24
C VAL A 255 3.49 2.56 -20.37
N ILE A 256 4.47 3.22 -19.74
CA ILE A 256 5.41 2.56 -18.83
C ILE A 256 4.68 1.92 -17.66
N MET A 257 3.77 2.66 -17.05
CA MET A 257 2.99 2.15 -15.90
C MET A 257 2.01 1.05 -16.33
N ILE A 258 1.37 1.19 -17.48
CA ILE A 258 0.49 0.15 -18.05
C ILE A 258 1.29 -1.15 -18.24
N TRP A 259 2.47 -1.07 -18.83
CA TRP A 259 3.36 -2.22 -19.06
C TRP A 259 3.70 -2.96 -17.76
N ILE A 260 4.05 -2.22 -16.69
CA ILE A 260 4.36 -2.80 -15.38
C ILE A 260 3.11 -3.44 -14.76
N GLN A 261 1.99 -2.74 -14.79
CA GLN A 261 0.78 -3.12 -14.04
C GLN A 261 -0.06 -4.19 -14.75
N THR A 262 0.09 -4.36 -16.06
CA THR A 262 -0.65 -5.37 -16.83
C THR A 262 -0.38 -6.79 -16.33
N GLY A 263 0.87 -7.11 -15.96
CA GLY A 263 1.21 -8.43 -15.43
C GLY A 263 0.49 -8.74 -14.12
N PHE A 264 0.39 -7.77 -13.22
CA PHE A 264 -0.37 -7.90 -11.97
C PHE A 264 -1.86 -8.15 -12.25
N ALA A 265 -2.48 -7.34 -13.12
CA ALA A 265 -3.88 -7.53 -13.50
C ALA A 265 -4.11 -8.92 -14.08
N MET A 266 -3.24 -9.36 -14.99
CA MET A 266 -3.34 -10.67 -15.61
C MET A 266 -3.31 -11.81 -14.59
N VAL A 267 -2.37 -11.80 -13.63
CA VAL A 267 -2.24 -12.89 -12.64
C VAL A 267 -3.45 -12.94 -11.72
N VAL A 268 -3.90 -11.78 -11.19
CA VAL A 268 -5.04 -11.73 -10.27
C VAL A 268 -6.34 -12.12 -10.98
N LEU A 269 -6.54 -11.61 -12.20
CA LEU A 269 -7.74 -11.93 -12.99
C LEU A 269 -7.73 -13.38 -13.50
N SER A 270 -6.57 -13.95 -13.82
CA SER A 270 -6.45 -15.36 -14.16
C SER A 270 -6.86 -16.27 -12.99
N ALA A 271 -6.44 -15.94 -11.76
CA ALA A 271 -6.87 -16.68 -10.58
C ALA A 271 -8.40 -16.59 -10.38
N ALA A 272 -9.00 -15.43 -10.61
CA ALA A 272 -10.44 -15.25 -10.56
C ALA A 272 -11.19 -16.01 -11.67
N ILE A 273 -10.68 -16.03 -12.89
CA ILE A 273 -11.26 -16.81 -14.00
C ILE A 273 -11.25 -18.30 -13.66
N LYS A 274 -10.16 -18.82 -13.11
CA LYS A 274 -10.03 -20.23 -12.72
C LYS A 274 -10.90 -20.62 -11.54
N SER A 275 -11.48 -19.69 -10.81
CA SER A 275 -12.45 -19.96 -9.74
C SER A 275 -13.89 -20.12 -10.24
N ILE A 276 -14.15 -19.87 -11.53
CA ILE A 276 -15.47 -20.09 -12.13
C ILE A 276 -15.65 -21.60 -12.33
N PRO A 277 -16.74 -22.20 -11.83
CA PRO A 277 -17.02 -23.62 -12.04
C PRO A 277 -17.10 -23.96 -13.54
N ASP A 278 -16.39 -25.02 -13.94
CA ASP A 278 -16.36 -25.45 -15.36
C ASP A 278 -17.75 -25.80 -15.90
N GLU A 279 -18.62 -26.32 -15.04
CA GLU A 279 -19.99 -26.71 -15.38
C GLU A 279 -20.81 -25.52 -15.95
N ILE A 280 -20.59 -24.31 -15.44
CA ILE A 280 -21.28 -23.10 -15.95
C ILE A 280 -20.83 -22.78 -17.38
N VAL A 281 -19.51 -22.90 -17.62
CA VAL A 281 -18.92 -22.64 -18.93
C VAL A 281 -19.31 -23.71 -19.94
N GLU A 282 -19.32 -24.99 -19.52
CA GLU A 282 -19.73 -26.11 -20.37
C GLU A 282 -21.22 -26.06 -20.71
N ALA A 283 -22.10 -25.74 -19.74
CA ALA A 283 -23.53 -25.58 -19.99
C ALA A 283 -23.80 -24.53 -21.06
N ALA A 284 -23.14 -23.37 -20.97
CA ALA A 284 -23.28 -22.30 -21.96
C ALA A 284 -22.82 -22.73 -23.37
N ARG A 285 -21.73 -23.53 -23.44
CA ARG A 285 -21.28 -24.10 -24.73
C ARG A 285 -22.26 -25.11 -25.32
N ILE A 286 -22.89 -25.92 -24.48
CA ILE A 286 -23.95 -26.86 -24.90
C ILE A 286 -25.17 -26.09 -25.43
N ASP A 287 -25.50 -24.94 -24.81
CA ASP A 287 -26.55 -24.03 -25.27
C ASP A 287 -26.18 -23.25 -26.56
N GLY A 288 -25.01 -23.51 -27.13
CA GLY A 288 -24.56 -22.91 -28.40
C GLY A 288 -23.92 -21.54 -28.27
N ALA A 289 -23.55 -21.11 -27.06
CA ALA A 289 -22.86 -19.82 -26.88
C ALA A 289 -21.45 -19.85 -27.49
N SER A 290 -21.13 -18.83 -28.28
CA SER A 290 -19.78 -18.61 -28.78
C SER A 290 -18.80 -18.21 -27.66
N GLU A 291 -17.51 -18.42 -27.87
CA GLU A 291 -16.47 -18.05 -26.89
C GLU A 291 -16.52 -16.57 -26.46
N LEU A 292 -16.88 -15.67 -27.36
CA LEU A 292 -17.07 -14.24 -27.07
C LEU A 292 -18.31 -14.00 -26.19
N GLN A 293 -19.37 -14.78 -26.41
CA GLN A 293 -20.59 -14.72 -25.59
C GLN A 293 -20.32 -15.26 -24.19
N VAL A 294 -19.62 -16.39 -24.05
CA VAL A 294 -19.13 -16.92 -22.76
C VAL A 294 -18.29 -15.88 -22.05
N PHE A 295 -17.30 -15.28 -22.73
CA PHE A 295 -16.44 -14.26 -22.14
C PHE A 295 -17.27 -13.06 -21.63
N ARG A 296 -18.18 -12.51 -22.46
CA ARG A 296 -18.90 -11.28 -22.12
C ARG A 296 -20.00 -11.49 -21.09
N HIS A 297 -20.71 -12.63 -21.13
CA HIS A 297 -21.92 -12.85 -20.33
C HIS A 297 -21.69 -13.75 -19.11
N ILE A 298 -20.58 -14.50 -19.08
CA ILE A 298 -20.25 -15.38 -17.96
C ILE A 298 -18.94 -14.94 -17.30
N THR A 299 -17.83 -14.95 -18.06
CA THR A 299 -16.52 -14.70 -17.48
C THR A 299 -16.39 -13.29 -16.89
N VAL A 300 -16.67 -12.23 -17.66
CA VAL A 300 -16.54 -10.83 -17.20
C VAL A 300 -17.44 -10.54 -16.00
N PRO A 301 -18.75 -10.88 -16.02
CA PRO A 301 -19.62 -10.68 -14.85
C PRO A 301 -19.16 -11.45 -13.62
N SER A 302 -18.72 -12.69 -13.78
CA SER A 302 -18.27 -13.53 -12.64
C SER A 302 -17.00 -12.98 -11.97
N VAL A 303 -16.07 -12.40 -12.74
CA VAL A 303 -14.83 -11.81 -12.21
C VAL A 303 -14.94 -10.32 -11.92
N LEU A 304 -16.12 -9.71 -12.14
CA LEU A 304 -16.33 -8.27 -11.89
C LEU A 304 -15.90 -7.80 -10.50
N PRO A 305 -16.16 -8.53 -9.41
CA PRO A 305 -15.65 -8.18 -8.09
C PRO A 305 -14.12 -8.01 -8.07
N THR A 306 -13.41 -8.93 -8.69
CA THR A 306 -11.94 -8.90 -8.77
C THR A 306 -11.45 -7.75 -9.67
N ILE A 307 -12.16 -7.46 -10.77
CA ILE A 307 -11.88 -6.32 -11.64
C ILE A 307 -11.93 -5.02 -10.83
N VAL A 308 -12.96 -4.83 -9.99
CA VAL A 308 -13.10 -3.65 -9.14
C VAL A 308 -11.92 -3.52 -8.17
N VAL A 309 -11.51 -4.60 -7.52
CA VAL A 309 -10.36 -4.61 -6.60
C VAL A 309 -9.07 -4.21 -7.32
N VAL A 310 -8.77 -4.86 -8.45
CA VAL A 310 -7.57 -4.58 -9.26
C VAL A 310 -7.57 -3.16 -9.78
N THR A 311 -8.72 -2.68 -10.26
CA THR A 311 -8.91 -1.29 -10.71
C THR A 311 -8.62 -0.30 -9.59
N THR A 312 -9.17 -0.53 -8.40
CA THR A 312 -8.94 0.34 -7.24
C THR A 312 -7.46 0.39 -6.85
N TYR A 313 -6.80 -0.76 -6.81
CA TYR A 313 -5.37 -0.83 -6.56
C TYR A 313 -4.57 0.02 -7.55
N MET A 314 -4.90 -0.07 -8.83
CA MET A 314 -4.23 0.71 -9.89
C MET A 314 -4.53 2.20 -9.80
N VAL A 315 -5.77 2.59 -9.48
CA VAL A 315 -6.14 3.99 -9.24
C VAL A 315 -5.29 4.59 -8.12
N ILE A 316 -5.17 3.89 -6.98
CA ILE A 316 -4.36 4.35 -5.85
C ILE A 316 -2.88 4.48 -6.24
N ASN A 317 -2.33 3.54 -7.03
CA ASN A 317 -0.96 3.64 -7.52
C ASN A 317 -0.77 4.78 -8.52
N ALA A 318 -1.73 4.99 -9.42
CA ALA A 318 -1.69 6.10 -10.37
C ALA A 318 -1.74 7.47 -9.68
N MET A 319 -2.51 7.60 -8.60
CA MET A 319 -2.56 8.84 -7.79
C MET A 319 -1.23 9.17 -7.12
N LYS A 320 -0.44 8.16 -6.78
CA LYS A 320 0.87 8.30 -6.10
C LYS A 320 2.05 8.26 -7.05
N VAL A 321 1.82 8.20 -8.36
CA VAL A 321 2.91 8.12 -9.33
C VAL A 321 3.80 9.35 -9.23
N PHE A 322 5.08 9.11 -8.99
CA PHE A 322 6.14 10.11 -8.88
C PHE A 322 7.37 9.65 -9.65
N ASP A 323 7.81 8.42 -9.36
CA ASP A 323 9.11 7.89 -9.80
C ASP A 323 9.29 7.95 -11.32
N ILE A 324 8.29 7.50 -12.09
CA ILE A 324 8.34 7.46 -13.54
C ILE A 324 8.50 8.88 -14.10
N VAL A 325 7.68 9.81 -13.63
CA VAL A 325 7.65 11.19 -14.13
C VAL A 325 8.96 11.90 -13.79
N TYR A 326 9.44 11.75 -12.56
CA TYR A 326 10.67 12.37 -12.08
C TYR A 326 11.92 11.84 -12.80
N VAL A 327 12.04 10.52 -12.92
CA VAL A 327 13.20 9.86 -13.53
C VAL A 327 13.26 10.12 -15.04
N MET A 328 12.13 10.22 -15.73
CA MET A 328 12.10 10.53 -17.17
C MET A 328 12.56 11.96 -17.47
N GLY A 329 12.60 12.84 -16.48
CA GLY A 329 13.27 14.14 -16.49
C GLY A 329 12.45 15.32 -17.02
N SER A 330 12.75 16.48 -16.46
CA SER A 330 12.17 17.78 -16.83
C SER A 330 10.63 17.81 -16.90
N PRO A 331 9.91 17.35 -15.85
CA PRO A 331 8.44 17.27 -15.90
C PRO A 331 7.80 18.64 -16.15
N GLU A 332 8.32 19.71 -15.56
CA GLU A 332 7.81 21.07 -15.73
C GLU A 332 8.03 21.60 -17.16
N ALA A 333 9.22 21.44 -17.72
CA ALA A 333 9.51 21.88 -19.09
C ALA A 333 8.68 21.10 -20.13
N ASN A 334 8.47 19.81 -19.89
CA ASN A 334 7.70 18.92 -20.75
C ASN A 334 6.20 18.94 -20.47
N GLN A 335 5.75 19.62 -19.41
CA GLN A 335 4.35 19.65 -18.93
C GLN A 335 3.78 18.27 -18.60
N THR A 336 4.61 17.39 -18.06
CA THR A 336 4.24 16.02 -17.64
C THR A 336 4.09 15.89 -16.12
N GLU A 337 4.15 17.01 -15.39
CA GLU A 337 4.02 17.05 -13.94
C GLU A 337 2.72 16.36 -13.49
N VAL A 338 2.82 15.66 -12.35
CA VAL A 338 1.69 15.04 -11.62
C VAL A 338 1.66 15.56 -10.19
N ILE A 339 0.54 15.40 -9.49
CA ILE A 339 0.36 15.99 -8.15
C ILE A 339 1.43 15.49 -7.17
N ALA A 340 1.73 14.18 -7.17
CA ALA A 340 2.73 13.61 -6.27
C ALA A 340 4.14 14.13 -6.55
N GLU A 341 4.51 14.36 -7.81
CA GLU A 341 5.78 14.97 -8.20
C GLU A 341 5.86 16.44 -7.75
N ARG A 342 4.80 17.23 -7.94
CA ARG A 342 4.73 18.61 -7.46
C ARG A 342 4.84 18.71 -5.94
N MET A 343 4.23 17.78 -5.19
CA MET A 343 4.37 17.69 -3.75
C MET A 343 5.85 17.56 -3.34
N ILE A 344 6.57 16.61 -3.94
CA ILE A 344 8.00 16.38 -3.67
C ILE A 344 8.83 17.59 -4.05
N GLN A 345 8.54 18.22 -5.19
CA GLN A 345 9.25 19.42 -5.65
C GLN A 345 9.11 20.59 -4.66
N TRP A 346 7.88 20.85 -4.18
CA TRP A 346 7.65 21.95 -3.23
C TRP A 346 8.25 21.68 -1.86
N PHE A 347 8.16 20.45 -1.34
CA PHE A 347 8.77 20.10 -0.06
C PHE A 347 10.29 20.13 -0.09
N PHE A 348 10.91 19.45 -1.04
CA PHE A 348 12.34 19.10 -0.95
C PHE A 348 13.22 19.95 -1.87
N LEU A 349 12.72 20.44 -2.99
CA LEU A 349 13.51 21.22 -3.94
C LEU A 349 13.28 22.73 -3.80
N SER A 350 12.06 23.14 -3.46
CA SER A 350 11.71 24.56 -3.28
C SER A 350 11.73 25.00 -1.81
N ASN A 351 11.97 24.08 -0.86
CA ASN A 351 11.95 24.30 0.59
C ASN A 351 10.71 25.10 1.04
N ASN A 352 9.55 24.72 0.55
CA ASN A 352 8.27 25.34 0.89
C ASN A 352 7.34 24.32 1.51
N ASP A 353 7.43 24.23 2.84
CA ASP A 353 6.69 23.24 3.63
C ASP A 353 5.17 23.45 3.54
N GLY A 354 4.71 24.69 3.57
CA GLY A 354 3.28 25.00 3.53
C GLY A 354 2.61 24.55 2.22
N ARG A 355 3.20 24.87 1.06
CA ARG A 355 2.66 24.43 -0.25
C ARG A 355 2.79 22.94 -0.44
N GLY A 356 3.95 22.34 -0.11
CA GLY A 356 4.14 20.90 -0.15
C GLY A 356 3.12 20.16 0.68
N ALA A 357 2.86 20.65 1.91
CA ALA A 357 1.86 20.09 2.81
C ALA A 357 0.43 20.24 2.28
N ALA A 358 0.06 21.40 1.70
CA ALA A 358 -1.27 21.59 1.12
C ALA A 358 -1.51 20.65 -0.06
N ILE A 359 -0.51 20.44 -0.93
CA ILE A 359 -0.59 19.46 -2.04
C ILE A 359 -0.77 18.05 -1.49
N ALA A 360 -0.01 17.67 -0.44
CA ALA A 360 -0.14 16.38 0.22
C ALA A 360 -1.54 16.14 0.80
N VAL A 361 -2.10 17.15 1.48
CA VAL A 361 -3.47 17.10 2.04
C VAL A 361 -4.51 16.95 0.94
N VAL A 362 -4.40 17.70 -0.15
CA VAL A 362 -5.32 17.58 -1.30
C VAL A 362 -5.25 16.17 -1.92
N LEU A 363 -4.04 15.64 -2.10
CA LEU A 363 -3.84 14.28 -2.61
C LEU A 363 -4.44 13.23 -1.65
N PHE A 364 -4.22 13.38 -0.35
CA PHE A 364 -4.78 12.50 0.68
C PHE A 364 -6.30 12.53 0.66
N LEU A 365 -6.93 13.71 0.61
CA LEU A 365 -8.38 13.85 0.52
C LEU A 365 -8.94 13.26 -0.78
N ALA A 366 -8.21 13.35 -1.89
CA ALA A 366 -8.63 12.76 -3.16
C ALA A 366 -8.62 11.22 -3.16
N VAL A 367 -7.81 10.58 -2.29
CA VAL A 367 -7.80 9.11 -2.14
C VAL A 367 -9.00 8.61 -1.33
N ILE A 368 -9.52 9.40 -0.38
CA ILE A 368 -10.61 8.97 0.53
C ILE A 368 -11.86 8.48 -0.22
N PRO A 369 -12.42 9.18 -1.23
CA PRO A 369 -13.58 8.72 -1.98
C PRO A 369 -13.35 7.35 -2.64
N VAL A 370 -12.15 7.12 -3.17
CA VAL A 370 -11.77 5.85 -3.80
C VAL A 370 -11.77 4.71 -2.78
N MET A 371 -11.20 4.96 -1.60
CA MET A 371 -11.20 3.99 -0.49
C MET A 371 -12.61 3.69 0.02
N VAL A 372 -13.43 4.73 0.23
CA VAL A 372 -14.82 4.57 0.69
C VAL A 372 -15.64 3.77 -0.32
N TRP A 373 -15.48 4.06 -1.62
CA TRP A 373 -16.14 3.30 -2.67
C TRP A 373 -15.73 1.83 -2.66
N ASN A 374 -14.44 1.53 -2.51
CA ASN A 374 -13.92 0.17 -2.43
C ASN A 374 -14.51 -0.59 -1.22
N VAL A 375 -14.47 0.01 -0.02
CA VAL A 375 -15.03 -0.62 1.21
C VAL A 375 -16.53 -0.91 1.05
N ARG A 376 -17.29 -0.01 0.42
CA ARG A 376 -18.73 -0.23 0.15
C ARG A 376 -18.95 -1.42 -0.78
N GLN A 377 -18.14 -1.54 -1.84
CA GLN A 377 -18.21 -2.67 -2.76
C GLN A 377 -17.93 -4.02 -2.06
N PHE A 378 -16.91 -4.08 -1.20
CA PHE A 378 -16.63 -5.29 -0.43
C PHE A 378 -17.80 -5.70 0.46
N ARG A 379 -18.39 -4.76 1.23
CA ARG A 379 -19.53 -5.05 2.11
C ARG A 379 -20.76 -5.55 1.35
N GLN A 380 -21.02 -5.03 0.15
CA GLN A 380 -22.13 -5.50 -0.68
C GLN A 380 -21.93 -6.94 -1.15
N GLN A 381 -20.69 -7.35 -1.41
CA GLN A 381 -20.36 -8.71 -1.85
C GLN A 381 -20.44 -9.73 -0.72
N GLU A 382 -20.09 -9.36 0.52
CA GLU A 382 -20.23 -10.20 1.70
C GLU A 382 -21.72 -10.42 2.07
N ALA A 383 -22.58 -9.43 1.82
CA ALA A 383 -24.02 -9.54 2.11
C ALA A 383 -24.80 -10.44 1.11
N ILE A 384 -24.20 -10.79 -0.03
CA ILE A 384 -24.82 -11.64 -1.07
C ILE A 384 -24.36 -13.11 -0.94
N ARG A 385 -23.32 -13.38 -0.16
CA ARG A 385 -22.88 -14.73 0.21
C ARG A 385 -23.55 -15.22 1.47
#